data_263580ede9fd1e42bd71e419217f6089
#
_entry.id   263580ede9fd1e42bd71e419217f6089
#
_cell.length_a   1.000
_cell.length_b   1.000
_cell.length_c   1.000
_cell.angle_alpha   90.00
_cell.angle_beta   90.00
_cell.angle_gamma   90.00
#
_symmetry.space_group_name_H-M   'P 1'
#
loop_
_entity.id
_entity.type
_entity.pdbx_description
1 polymer ?
#
loop_
_entity_poly.entity_id
_entity_poly.type
_entity_poly.pdbx_seq_one_letter_code
_entity_poly.pdbx_strand_id
1 'polypeptide(L)'
;GDMRNTRIVSPAMYPDIFFSVPFQKELIYSPLYIDERGDTVTFYNYLVSGPERLALVTDPSQVEQLTEEESKCLAYLKDAFSVKVNNKDGNLKITLDLPDPKLSAYLTNRAQAMLQTYIARFRIAKAQAALDFVEERYTEVKNELEKKQQALVQFREKHPDRTSVQLETEEKILTNDYELFFGLYSDIVKQREKAKIQVKEDMPVLRSEERRVGKE
;
A
#
# COMPACT_ATOMS: atom_id res chain seq x y z
N GLY A 1 -6.32 8.87 22.25
CA GLY A 1 -5.08 8.71 21.51
C GLY A 1 -5.39 8.80 20.03
N ASP A 2 -4.77 9.73 19.38
CA ASP A 2 -5.05 10.23 18.04
C ASP A 2 -4.82 9.13 16.97
N MET A 3 -5.89 8.49 16.48
CA MET A 3 -5.85 7.50 15.40
C MET A 3 -5.53 8.11 14.02
N ARG A 4 -5.23 9.40 13.94
CA ARG A 4 -4.89 10.08 12.68
C ARG A 4 -3.49 9.74 12.15
N ASN A 5 -2.62 9.16 12.98
CA ASN A 5 -1.21 8.97 12.62
C ASN A 5 -0.85 7.60 12.03
N THR A 6 -1.79 6.68 11.92
CA THR A 6 -1.56 5.33 11.34
C THR A 6 -1.81 5.27 9.83
N ARG A 7 -2.29 6.36 9.21
CA ARG A 7 -2.79 6.39 7.83
C ARG A 7 -1.77 6.82 6.76
N ILE A 8 -0.62 7.31 7.16
CA ILE A 8 0.37 7.85 6.22
C ILE A 8 1.58 6.93 6.24
N VAL A 9 2.03 6.49 5.05
CA VAL A 9 3.37 5.93 4.90
C VAL A 9 4.30 7.00 5.45
N SER A 10 5.02 6.70 6.54
CA SER A 10 5.89 7.68 7.16
C SER A 10 6.90 8.17 6.12
N PRO A 11 7.11 9.48 5.98
CA PRO A 11 8.15 10.00 5.08
C PRO A 11 9.53 9.39 5.34
N ALA A 12 9.80 8.96 6.58
CA ALA A 12 11.02 8.25 6.93
C ALA A 12 11.24 6.93 6.17
N MET A 13 10.17 6.32 5.63
CA MET A 13 10.25 5.10 4.83
C MET A 13 10.55 5.35 3.34
N TYR A 14 10.46 6.59 2.87
CA TYR A 14 10.66 6.89 1.45
C TYR A 14 12.06 6.52 0.93
N PRO A 15 13.16 6.75 1.67
CA PRO A 15 14.46 6.25 1.26
C PRO A 15 14.53 4.74 1.15
N ASP A 16 13.90 4.01 2.07
CA ASP A 16 13.89 2.54 2.04
C ASP A 16 13.15 2.00 0.81
N ILE A 17 12.01 2.62 0.45
CA ILE A 17 11.27 2.31 -0.77
C ILE A 17 12.14 2.63 -1.99
N PHE A 18 12.76 3.80 -2.03
CA PHE A 18 13.57 4.27 -3.15
C PHE A 18 14.78 3.35 -3.40
N PHE A 19 15.49 2.93 -2.36
CA PHE A 19 16.64 2.04 -2.45
C PHE A 19 16.29 0.55 -2.43
N SER A 20 15.00 0.18 -2.47
CA SER A 20 14.60 -1.21 -2.60
C SER A 20 14.98 -1.78 -3.97
N VAL A 21 15.33 -3.07 -4.01
CA VAL A 21 15.71 -3.74 -5.26
C VAL A 21 14.63 -3.63 -6.34
N PRO A 22 13.32 -3.87 -6.06
CA PRO A 22 12.27 -3.74 -7.06
C PRO A 22 12.19 -2.35 -7.66
N PHE A 23 12.26 -1.29 -6.85
CA PHE A 23 12.22 0.08 -7.31
C PHE A 23 13.43 0.42 -8.19
N GLN A 24 14.63 0.12 -7.71
CA GLN A 24 15.87 0.40 -8.44
C GLN A 24 15.93 -0.38 -9.76
N LYS A 25 15.47 -1.63 -9.76
CA LYS A 25 15.39 -2.46 -10.96
C LYS A 25 14.43 -1.85 -12.00
N GLU A 26 13.24 -1.42 -11.59
CA GLU A 26 12.29 -0.72 -12.46
C GLU A 26 12.90 0.60 -13.01
N LEU A 27 13.65 1.32 -12.18
CA LEU A 27 14.28 2.57 -12.58
C LEU A 27 15.35 2.37 -13.64
N ILE A 28 16.24 1.38 -13.52
CA ILE A 28 17.30 1.12 -14.51
C ILE A 28 16.74 0.68 -15.86
N TYR A 29 15.58 0.01 -15.89
CA TYR A 29 14.89 -0.37 -17.10
C TYR A 29 13.92 0.70 -17.64
N SER A 30 13.86 1.87 -17.02
CA SER A 30 13.06 2.98 -17.54
C SER A 30 13.59 3.45 -18.88
N PRO A 31 12.71 3.70 -19.86
CA PRO A 31 13.11 4.24 -21.17
C PRO A 31 13.69 5.64 -20.98
N LEU A 32 14.82 5.93 -21.63
CA LEU A 32 15.46 7.24 -21.62
C LEU A 32 15.11 8.03 -22.87
N TYR A 33 15.36 7.43 -24.04
CA TYR A 33 15.08 8.04 -25.34
C TYR A 33 14.95 6.95 -26.40
N ILE A 34 14.47 7.36 -27.58
CA ILE A 34 14.46 6.53 -28.78
C ILE A 34 15.67 6.94 -29.58
N ASP A 35 16.53 5.99 -29.94
CA ASP A 35 17.72 6.25 -30.76
C ASP A 35 17.37 6.48 -32.24
N GLU A 36 18.39 6.78 -33.05
CA GLU A 36 18.22 7.03 -34.50
C GLU A 36 17.69 5.82 -35.29
N ARG A 37 17.76 4.61 -34.70
CA ARG A 37 17.23 3.35 -35.27
C ARG A 37 15.80 3.06 -34.88
N GLY A 38 15.22 3.86 -33.98
CA GLY A 38 13.90 3.65 -33.44
C GLY A 38 13.86 2.70 -32.23
N ASP A 39 15.01 2.33 -31.66
CA ASP A 39 15.10 1.47 -30.49
C ASP A 39 15.04 2.28 -29.20
N THR A 40 14.34 1.75 -28.19
CA THR A 40 14.24 2.39 -26.88
C THR A 40 15.48 2.08 -26.07
N VAL A 41 16.24 3.13 -25.72
CA VAL A 41 17.42 3.02 -24.85
C VAL A 41 16.97 3.20 -23.40
N THR A 42 17.33 2.23 -22.55
CA THR A 42 17.09 2.29 -21.10
C THR A 42 18.33 2.80 -20.37
N PHE A 43 18.16 3.19 -19.11
CA PHE A 43 19.30 3.59 -18.27
C PHE A 43 20.27 2.42 -18.04
N TYR A 44 19.77 1.20 -17.96
CA TYR A 44 20.60 -0.01 -17.90
C TYR A 44 21.52 -0.11 -19.13
N ASN A 45 20.96 0.04 -20.33
CA ASN A 45 21.74 0.02 -21.58
C ASN A 45 22.79 1.12 -21.61
N TYR A 46 22.45 2.31 -21.13
CA TYR A 46 23.38 3.44 -21.06
C TYR A 46 24.56 3.15 -20.13
N LEU A 47 24.32 2.52 -18.96
CA LEU A 47 25.37 2.21 -18.01
C LEU A 47 26.26 1.03 -18.43
N VAL A 48 25.67 -0.03 -19.00
CA VAL A 48 26.39 -1.27 -19.33
C VAL A 48 27.13 -1.18 -20.65
N SER A 49 26.52 -0.55 -21.64
CA SER A 49 27.02 -0.58 -23.03
C SER A 49 27.60 0.74 -23.51
N GLY A 50 27.45 1.81 -22.73
CA GLY A 50 27.70 3.15 -23.23
C GLY A 50 26.71 3.50 -24.33
N PRO A 51 26.89 4.67 -25.01
CA PRO A 51 25.96 5.12 -26.03
C PRO A 51 25.96 4.27 -27.32
N GLU A 52 26.86 3.33 -27.46
CA GLU A 52 27.08 2.60 -28.73
C GLU A 52 26.58 1.14 -28.77
N ARG A 53 26.11 0.56 -27.68
CA ARG A 53 25.66 -0.84 -27.67
C ARG A 53 24.28 -1.02 -27.03
N LEU A 54 23.31 -1.44 -27.86
CA LEU A 54 22.01 -1.93 -27.42
C LEU A 54 22.13 -3.35 -26.86
N ALA A 55 21.97 -3.52 -25.55
CA ALA A 55 21.78 -4.81 -24.94
C ALA A 55 20.30 -5.20 -25.05
N LEU A 56 20.03 -6.50 -25.29
CA LEU A 56 18.68 -7.04 -25.28
C LEU A 56 18.03 -6.80 -23.92
N VAL A 57 16.83 -6.21 -23.93
CA VAL A 57 16.03 -6.00 -22.71
C VAL A 57 15.62 -7.36 -22.17
N THR A 58 16.15 -7.74 -21.03
CA THR A 58 15.65 -8.90 -20.26
C THR A 58 14.34 -8.52 -19.56
N ASP A 59 13.37 -9.43 -19.60
CA ASP A 59 12.05 -9.23 -19.00
C ASP A 59 12.19 -8.97 -17.47
N PRO A 60 11.80 -7.79 -16.98
CA PRO A 60 11.91 -7.45 -15.55
C PRO A 60 10.96 -8.25 -14.65
N SER A 61 10.07 -9.06 -15.21
CA SER A 61 9.13 -9.89 -14.44
C SER A 61 9.74 -11.20 -13.91
N GLN A 62 10.92 -11.60 -14.39
CA GLN A 62 11.64 -12.78 -13.88
C GLN A 62 12.53 -12.37 -12.70
N VAL A 63 11.94 -12.17 -11.56
CA VAL A 63 12.63 -11.62 -10.39
C VAL A 63 12.81 -12.68 -9.32
N GLU A 64 14.08 -13.09 -9.10
CA GLU A 64 14.54 -13.37 -7.74
C GLU A 64 16.07 -13.21 -7.59
N GLN A 65 16.82 -13.12 -8.69
CA GLN A 65 18.25 -12.90 -8.63
C GLN A 65 18.68 -11.73 -9.52
N LEU A 66 19.43 -10.80 -8.95
CA LEU A 66 20.10 -9.74 -9.71
C LEU A 66 21.25 -10.35 -10.51
N THR A 67 21.38 -9.96 -11.77
CA THR A 67 22.60 -10.26 -12.52
C THR A 67 23.77 -9.44 -11.95
N GLU A 68 25.01 -9.86 -12.24
CA GLU A 68 26.20 -9.12 -11.81
C GLU A 68 26.21 -7.69 -12.37
N GLU A 69 25.75 -7.50 -13.60
CA GLU A 69 25.65 -6.19 -14.26
C GLU A 69 24.54 -5.32 -13.63
N GLU A 70 23.37 -5.89 -13.35
CA GLU A 70 22.33 -5.19 -12.59
C GLU A 70 22.84 -4.74 -11.22
N SER A 71 23.55 -5.62 -10.51
CA SER A 71 24.13 -5.31 -9.20
C SER A 71 25.10 -4.13 -9.28
N LYS A 72 25.92 -4.06 -10.31
CA LYS A 72 26.84 -2.93 -10.56
C LYS A 72 26.06 -1.64 -10.86
N CYS A 73 24.99 -1.73 -11.66
CA CYS A 73 24.12 -0.57 -11.95
C CYS A 73 23.42 -0.06 -10.69
N LEU A 74 22.90 -0.95 -9.85
CA LEU A 74 22.27 -0.57 -8.60
C LEU A 74 23.24 0.07 -7.61
N ALA A 75 24.47 -0.47 -7.51
CA ALA A 75 25.52 0.11 -6.69
C ALA A 75 25.88 1.53 -7.16
N TYR A 76 26.05 1.71 -8.46
CA TYR A 76 26.30 3.02 -9.05
C TYR A 76 25.19 4.03 -8.73
N LEU A 77 23.92 3.63 -8.90
CA LEU A 77 22.79 4.48 -8.59
C LEU A 77 22.72 4.84 -7.09
N LYS A 78 23.00 3.88 -6.22
CA LYS A 78 23.01 4.12 -4.78
C LYS A 78 24.03 5.20 -4.37
N ASP A 79 25.16 5.25 -5.04
CA ASP A 79 26.19 6.26 -4.79
C ASP A 79 25.84 7.60 -5.46
N ALA A 80 25.23 7.57 -6.65
CA ALA A 80 24.88 8.77 -7.42
C ALA A 80 23.60 9.47 -6.90
N PHE A 81 22.64 8.75 -6.32
CA PHE A 81 21.42 9.32 -5.77
C PHE A 81 21.58 9.77 -4.31
N SER A 82 21.08 10.96 -4.02
CA SER A 82 20.87 11.44 -2.66
C SER A 82 19.37 11.69 -2.43
N VAL A 83 18.82 10.99 -1.44
CA VAL A 83 17.39 11.10 -1.05
C VAL A 83 17.34 11.68 0.35
N LYS A 84 16.83 12.90 0.50
CA LYS A 84 16.69 13.58 1.78
C LYS A 84 15.23 13.85 2.08
N VAL A 85 14.79 13.47 3.27
CA VAL A 85 13.42 13.70 3.73
C VAL A 85 13.45 14.80 4.79
N ASN A 86 12.60 15.82 4.63
CA ASN A 86 12.33 16.77 5.68
C ASN A 86 11.20 16.21 6.57
N ASN A 87 11.54 15.75 7.75
CA ASN A 87 10.58 15.14 8.68
C ASN A 87 9.54 16.13 9.24
N LYS A 88 9.72 17.46 9.07
CA LYS A 88 8.78 18.46 9.59
C LYS A 88 7.58 18.66 8.67
N ASP A 89 7.82 18.70 7.37
CA ASP A 89 6.81 18.99 6.34
C ASP A 89 6.58 17.83 5.37
N GLY A 90 7.33 16.71 5.54
CA GLY A 90 7.22 15.53 4.71
C GLY A 90 7.78 15.70 3.29
N ASN A 91 8.46 16.83 3.02
CA ASN A 91 9.04 17.10 1.72
C ASN A 91 10.22 16.18 1.42
N LEU A 92 10.23 15.64 0.21
CA LEU A 92 11.27 14.78 -0.30
C LEU A 92 12.13 15.55 -1.31
N LYS A 93 13.44 15.53 -1.11
CA LYS A 93 14.42 16.04 -2.06
C LYS A 93 15.22 14.86 -2.64
N ILE A 94 15.09 14.63 -3.94
CA ILE A 94 15.88 13.67 -4.69
C ILE A 94 16.87 14.45 -5.53
N THR A 95 18.14 14.11 -5.45
CA THR A 95 19.20 14.64 -6.30
C THR A 95 19.99 13.50 -6.89
N LEU A 96 20.35 13.61 -8.16
CA LEU A 96 21.16 12.66 -8.89
C LEU A 96 22.34 13.39 -9.48
N ASP A 97 23.53 12.89 -9.25
CA ASP A 97 24.78 13.44 -9.78
C ASP A 97 25.32 12.52 -10.89
N LEU A 98 25.12 12.97 -12.13
CA LEU A 98 25.64 12.31 -13.35
C LEU A 98 26.42 13.29 -14.19
N PRO A 99 27.38 12.78 -15.01
CA PRO A 99 28.14 13.63 -15.93
C PRO A 99 27.29 14.39 -16.96
N ASP A 100 26.13 13.81 -17.36
CA ASP A 100 25.19 14.46 -18.27
C ASP A 100 24.05 15.13 -17.47
N PRO A 101 23.95 16.49 -17.49
CA PRO A 101 22.92 17.20 -16.73
C PRO A 101 21.50 16.93 -17.23
N LYS A 102 21.30 16.66 -18.54
CA LYS A 102 19.96 16.38 -19.11
C LYS A 102 19.48 15.01 -18.65
N LEU A 103 20.37 14.02 -18.68
CA LEU A 103 20.09 12.67 -18.19
C LEU A 103 19.81 12.67 -16.68
N SER A 104 20.61 13.44 -15.92
CA SER A 104 20.42 13.62 -14.48
C SER A 104 19.03 14.20 -14.17
N ALA A 105 18.61 15.26 -14.85
CA ALA A 105 17.29 15.88 -14.69
C ALA A 105 16.16 14.91 -15.07
N TYR A 106 16.28 14.21 -16.20
CA TYR A 106 15.28 13.25 -16.65
C TYR A 106 15.07 12.10 -15.65
N LEU A 107 16.17 11.46 -15.22
CA LEU A 107 16.09 10.35 -14.27
C LEU A 107 15.61 10.79 -12.90
N THR A 108 15.96 11.99 -12.45
CA THR A 108 15.44 12.54 -11.19
C THR A 108 13.93 12.70 -11.25
N ASN A 109 13.40 13.27 -12.34
CA ASN A 109 11.96 13.43 -12.55
C ASN A 109 11.26 12.06 -12.65
N ARG A 110 11.87 11.11 -13.37
CA ARG A 110 11.34 9.75 -13.49
C ARG A 110 11.32 9.04 -12.15
N ALA A 111 12.41 9.09 -11.39
CA ALA A 111 12.50 8.50 -10.05
C ALA A 111 11.48 9.12 -9.09
N GLN A 112 11.24 10.43 -9.18
CA GLN A 112 10.22 11.10 -8.37
C GLN A 112 8.81 10.62 -8.72
N ALA A 113 8.46 10.55 -10.00
CA ALA A 113 7.15 10.06 -10.45
C ALA A 113 6.93 8.59 -10.03
N MET A 114 7.95 7.73 -10.23
CA MET A 114 7.90 6.35 -9.80
C MET A 114 7.71 6.22 -8.29
N LEU A 115 8.43 7.00 -7.49
CA LEU A 115 8.31 6.96 -6.03
C LEU A 115 6.90 7.37 -5.57
N GLN A 116 6.31 8.38 -6.19
CA GLN A 116 4.92 8.77 -5.93
C GLN A 116 3.95 7.61 -6.21
N THR A 117 4.13 6.92 -7.34
CA THR A 117 3.32 5.75 -7.70
C THR A 117 3.50 4.60 -6.71
N TYR A 118 4.72 4.30 -6.28
CA TYR A 118 4.98 3.28 -5.27
C TYR A 118 4.33 3.60 -3.92
N ILE A 119 4.44 4.86 -3.48
CA ILE A 119 3.80 5.32 -2.23
C ILE A 119 2.28 5.19 -2.33
N ALA A 120 1.68 5.59 -3.46
CA ALA A 120 0.25 5.47 -3.69
C ALA A 120 -0.21 4.00 -3.68
N ARG A 121 0.49 3.11 -4.38
CA ARG A 121 0.22 1.66 -4.39
C ARG A 121 0.32 1.06 -2.97
N PHE A 122 1.34 1.46 -2.21
CA PHE A 122 1.51 1.00 -0.84
C PHE A 122 0.37 1.45 0.08
N ARG A 123 -0.09 2.70 -0.07
CA ARG A 123 -1.26 3.22 0.67
C ARG A 123 -2.51 2.40 0.39
N ILE A 124 -2.79 2.13 -0.88
CA ILE A 124 -3.95 1.33 -1.28
C ILE A 124 -3.86 -0.09 -0.73
N ALA A 125 -2.71 -0.74 -0.87
CA ALA A 125 -2.51 -2.09 -0.33
C ALA A 125 -2.73 -2.13 1.19
N LYS A 126 -2.24 -1.12 1.92
CA LYS A 126 -2.46 -1.00 3.36
C LYS A 126 -3.93 -0.74 3.71
N ALA A 127 -4.61 0.14 2.97
CA ALA A 127 -6.04 0.41 3.18
C ALA A 127 -6.89 -0.83 2.88
N GLN A 128 -6.55 -1.57 1.81
CA GLN A 128 -7.23 -2.83 1.47
C GLN A 128 -7.02 -3.89 2.56
N ALA A 129 -5.79 -4.10 3.02
CA ALA A 129 -5.52 -5.05 4.11
C ALA A 129 -6.28 -4.69 5.40
N ALA A 130 -6.40 -3.39 5.72
CA ALA A 130 -7.19 -2.94 6.85
C ALA A 130 -8.69 -3.21 6.66
N LEU A 131 -9.21 -3.03 5.44
CA LEU A 131 -10.60 -3.36 5.11
C LEU A 131 -10.85 -4.87 5.23
N ASP A 132 -9.97 -5.71 4.68
CA ASP A 132 -10.09 -7.16 4.72
C ASP A 132 -10.14 -7.67 6.17
N PHE A 133 -9.27 -7.15 7.04
CA PHE A 133 -9.28 -7.46 8.47
C PHE A 133 -10.61 -7.07 9.14
N VAL A 134 -11.14 -5.89 8.84
CA VAL A 134 -12.42 -5.43 9.43
C VAL A 134 -13.60 -6.24 8.88
N GLU A 135 -13.58 -6.66 7.61
CA GLU A 135 -14.62 -7.52 7.01
C GLU A 135 -14.64 -8.92 7.66
N GLU A 136 -13.47 -9.50 7.92
CA GLU A 136 -13.36 -10.77 8.64
C GLU A 136 -13.96 -10.61 10.05
N ARG A 137 -13.55 -9.57 10.78
CA ARG A 137 -14.05 -9.29 12.13
C ARG A 137 -15.55 -8.99 12.16
N TYR A 138 -16.07 -8.29 11.14
CA TYR A 138 -17.51 -8.05 11.00
C TYR A 138 -18.28 -9.36 10.88
N THR A 139 -17.79 -10.28 10.07
CA THR A 139 -18.43 -11.59 9.88
C THR A 139 -18.47 -12.40 11.18
N GLU A 140 -17.37 -12.43 11.93
CA GLU A 140 -17.31 -13.10 13.24
C GLU A 140 -18.31 -12.51 14.23
N VAL A 141 -18.29 -11.18 14.42
CA VAL A 141 -19.16 -10.51 15.40
C VAL A 141 -20.63 -10.65 15.02
N LYS A 142 -20.96 -10.59 13.72
CA LYS A 142 -22.31 -10.80 13.22
C LYS A 142 -22.82 -12.21 13.57
N ASN A 143 -22.01 -13.23 13.32
CA ASN A 143 -22.37 -14.62 13.61
C ASN A 143 -22.57 -14.85 15.11
N GLU A 144 -21.72 -14.26 15.97
CA GLU A 144 -21.88 -14.34 17.42
C GLU A 144 -23.13 -13.60 17.90
N LEU A 145 -23.43 -12.42 17.37
CA LEU A 145 -24.66 -11.69 17.68
C LEU A 145 -25.90 -12.52 17.34
N GLU A 146 -25.95 -13.16 16.18
CA GLU A 146 -27.06 -14.01 15.76
C GLU A 146 -27.24 -15.21 16.73
N LYS A 147 -26.13 -15.83 17.17
CA LYS A 147 -26.18 -16.92 18.18
C LYS A 147 -26.74 -16.42 19.52
N LYS A 148 -26.27 -15.25 19.99
CA LYS A 148 -26.76 -14.68 21.26
C LYS A 148 -28.23 -14.30 21.19
N GLN A 149 -28.67 -13.76 20.06
CA GLN A 149 -30.07 -13.45 19.79
C GLN A 149 -30.92 -14.72 19.82
N GLN A 150 -30.49 -15.78 19.13
CA GLN A 150 -31.21 -17.05 19.10
C GLN A 150 -31.29 -17.69 20.49
N ALA A 151 -30.22 -17.67 21.28
CA ALA A 151 -30.20 -18.19 22.62
C ALA A 151 -31.21 -17.48 23.53
N LEU A 152 -31.27 -16.16 23.46
CA LEU A 152 -32.24 -15.36 24.24
C LEU A 152 -33.68 -15.65 23.80
N VAL A 153 -33.96 -15.76 22.51
CA VAL A 153 -35.29 -16.06 21.97
C VAL A 153 -35.72 -17.47 22.42
N GLN A 154 -34.87 -18.48 22.26
CA GLN A 154 -35.14 -19.85 22.66
C GLN A 154 -35.39 -19.98 24.17
N PHE A 155 -34.63 -19.24 24.96
CA PHE A 155 -34.83 -19.20 26.39
C PHE A 155 -36.21 -18.64 26.75
N ARG A 156 -36.61 -17.54 26.11
CA ARG A 156 -37.94 -16.91 26.33
C ARG A 156 -39.10 -17.79 25.87
N GLU A 157 -38.94 -18.52 24.80
CA GLU A 157 -39.97 -19.46 24.30
C GLU A 157 -40.15 -20.67 25.23
N LYS A 158 -39.05 -21.19 25.80
CA LYS A 158 -39.08 -22.33 26.73
C LYS A 158 -39.64 -22.00 28.12
N HIS A 159 -39.54 -20.74 28.54
CA HIS A 159 -39.89 -20.31 29.89
C HIS A 159 -40.86 -19.12 29.85
N PRO A 160 -42.12 -19.32 29.40
CA PRO A 160 -43.09 -18.23 29.32
C PRO A 160 -43.43 -17.62 30.69
N ASP A 161 -43.46 -18.46 31.76
CA ASP A 161 -43.75 -18.04 33.15
C ASP A 161 -42.44 -17.95 33.95
N ARG A 162 -41.74 -16.87 33.82
CA ARG A 162 -40.41 -16.61 34.46
C ARG A 162 -40.53 -16.07 35.87
N THR A 163 -41.12 -16.87 36.79
CA THR A 163 -41.38 -16.43 38.15
C THR A 163 -40.27 -16.80 39.16
N SER A 164 -39.27 -17.61 38.74
CA SER A 164 -38.17 -17.98 39.64
C SER A 164 -36.97 -17.03 39.48
N VAL A 165 -36.33 -16.69 40.63
CA VAL A 165 -35.13 -15.82 40.64
C VAL A 165 -33.99 -16.38 39.77
N GLN A 166 -33.91 -17.72 39.65
CA GLN A 166 -32.91 -18.37 38.80
C GLN A 166 -33.14 -18.08 37.30
N LEU A 167 -34.39 -18.19 36.83
CA LEU A 167 -34.77 -17.91 35.44
C LEU A 167 -34.59 -16.42 35.09
N GLU A 168 -34.94 -15.53 36.01
CA GLU A 168 -34.71 -14.09 35.85
C GLU A 168 -33.22 -13.77 35.75
N THR A 169 -32.37 -14.44 36.54
CA THR A 169 -30.92 -14.25 36.49
C THR A 169 -30.33 -14.75 35.16
N GLU A 170 -30.79 -15.92 34.69
CA GLU A 170 -30.34 -16.51 33.43
C GLU A 170 -30.76 -15.65 32.23
N GLU A 171 -31.99 -15.15 32.20
CA GLU A 171 -32.45 -14.21 31.18
C GLU A 171 -31.61 -12.93 31.17
N LYS A 172 -31.25 -12.40 32.33
CA LYS A 172 -30.43 -11.21 32.45
C LYS A 172 -29.03 -11.44 31.89
N ILE A 173 -28.43 -12.61 32.14
CA ILE A 173 -27.12 -12.98 31.57
C ILE A 173 -27.22 -13.03 30.05
N LEU A 174 -28.21 -13.71 29.46
CA LEU A 174 -28.40 -13.81 28.02
C LEU A 174 -28.68 -12.46 27.39
N THR A 175 -29.44 -11.60 28.08
CA THR A 175 -29.71 -10.22 27.62
C THR A 175 -28.43 -9.39 27.60
N ASN A 176 -27.62 -9.43 28.65
CA ASN A 176 -26.35 -8.74 28.73
C ASN A 176 -25.37 -9.20 27.62
N ASP A 177 -25.32 -10.52 27.38
CA ASP A 177 -24.51 -11.09 26.28
C ASP A 177 -24.96 -10.54 24.90
N TYR A 178 -26.27 -10.55 24.65
CA TYR A 178 -26.82 -9.99 23.43
C TYR A 178 -26.48 -8.49 23.27
N GLU A 179 -26.69 -7.70 24.31
CA GLU A 179 -26.40 -6.26 24.31
C GLU A 179 -24.91 -5.97 24.07
N LEU A 180 -24.02 -6.77 24.68
CA LEU A 180 -22.59 -6.68 24.46
C LEU A 180 -22.24 -6.90 22.98
N PHE A 181 -22.73 -7.99 22.39
CA PHE A 181 -22.44 -8.29 20.98
C PHE A 181 -23.13 -7.32 20.02
N PHE A 182 -24.31 -6.80 20.36
CA PHE A 182 -24.96 -5.74 19.60
C PHE A 182 -24.12 -4.44 19.58
N GLY A 183 -23.53 -4.08 20.72
CA GLY A 183 -22.61 -2.95 20.82
C GLY A 183 -21.36 -3.16 19.95
N LEU A 184 -20.72 -4.34 20.06
CA LEU A 184 -19.57 -4.71 19.21
C LEU A 184 -19.91 -4.67 17.72
N TYR A 185 -21.07 -5.21 17.34
CA TYR A 185 -21.56 -5.17 15.96
C TYR A 185 -21.73 -3.73 15.44
N SER A 186 -22.36 -2.87 16.24
CA SER A 186 -22.54 -1.47 15.89
C SER A 186 -21.21 -0.75 15.64
N ASP A 187 -20.20 -1.05 16.48
CA ASP A 187 -18.88 -0.44 16.34
C ASP A 187 -18.10 -0.97 15.14
N ILE A 188 -18.17 -2.28 14.88
CA ILE A 188 -17.47 -2.86 13.72
C ILE A 188 -18.10 -2.40 12.40
N VAL A 189 -19.42 -2.21 12.34
CA VAL A 189 -20.10 -1.62 11.17
C VAL A 189 -19.55 -0.22 10.86
N LYS A 190 -19.38 0.62 11.88
CA LYS A 190 -18.80 1.97 11.70
C LYS A 190 -17.34 1.90 11.22
N GLN A 191 -16.54 0.99 11.78
CA GLN A 191 -15.15 0.79 11.36
C GLN A 191 -15.07 0.31 9.91
N ARG A 192 -15.94 -0.64 9.52
CA ARG A 192 -16.06 -1.15 8.16
C ARG A 192 -16.36 -0.05 7.15
N GLU A 193 -17.33 0.82 7.42
CA GLU A 193 -17.66 1.92 6.53
C GLU A 193 -16.49 2.93 6.42
N LYS A 194 -15.79 3.22 7.52
CA LYS A 194 -14.58 4.06 7.49
C LYS A 194 -13.47 3.44 6.63
N ALA A 195 -13.24 2.12 6.77
CA ALA A 195 -12.22 1.43 5.98
C ALA A 195 -12.57 1.44 4.47
N LYS A 196 -13.84 1.22 4.10
CA LYS A 196 -14.32 1.32 2.71
C LYS A 196 -14.11 2.71 2.12
N ILE A 197 -14.40 3.76 2.89
CA ILE A 197 -14.18 5.14 2.48
C ILE A 197 -12.69 5.37 2.22
N GLN A 198 -11.81 4.90 3.13
CA GLN A 198 -10.37 5.06 2.99
C GLN A 198 -9.83 4.41 1.71
N VAL A 199 -10.25 3.18 1.39
CA VAL A 199 -9.86 2.52 0.13
C VAL A 199 -10.31 3.34 -1.08
N LYS A 200 -11.51 3.91 -1.07
CA LYS A 200 -12.02 4.76 -2.15
C LYS A 200 -11.26 6.08 -2.28
N GLU A 201 -10.87 6.69 -1.17
CA GLU A 201 -10.10 7.94 -1.14
C GLU A 201 -8.69 7.75 -1.70
N ASP A 202 -8.06 6.60 -1.43
CA ASP A 202 -6.69 6.30 -1.88
C ASP A 202 -6.63 5.86 -3.36
N MET A 203 -7.72 5.32 -3.93
CA MET A 203 -7.79 4.86 -5.33
C MET A 203 -7.65 5.95 -6.42
N PRO A 204 -8.22 7.16 -6.32
CA PRO A 204 -8.13 8.17 -7.38
C PRO A 204 -6.72 8.65 -7.67
N VAL A 205 -5.82 8.58 -6.69
CA VAL A 205 -4.42 9.03 -6.82
C VAL A 205 -3.69 8.22 -7.90
N LEU A 206 -3.92 6.91 -7.99
CA LEU A 206 -3.32 6.06 -9.03
C LEU A 206 -3.87 6.36 -10.43
N ARG A 207 -5.17 6.59 -10.57
CA ARG A 207 -5.79 6.87 -11.88
C ARG A 207 -5.29 8.17 -12.51
N SER A 208 -4.95 9.17 -11.72
CA SER A 208 -4.40 10.43 -12.22
C SER A 208 -2.94 10.30 -12.66
N GLU A 209 -2.15 9.43 -12.03
CA GLU A 209 -0.75 9.20 -12.36
C GLU A 209 -0.57 8.23 -13.54
N GLU A 210 -1.35 7.17 -13.63
CA GLU A 210 -1.38 6.30 -14.82
C GLU A 210 -1.77 7.06 -16.09
N ARG A 211 -2.64 8.07 -16.01
CA ARG A 211 -2.98 8.95 -17.13
C ARG A 211 -1.84 9.90 -17.52
N ARG A 212 -0.94 10.27 -16.61
CA ARG A 212 0.23 11.10 -16.91
C ARG A 212 1.32 10.29 -17.60
N VAL A 213 1.56 9.06 -17.15
CA VAL A 213 2.58 8.16 -17.74
C VAL A 213 2.18 7.65 -19.12
N GLY A 214 0.91 7.56 -19.45
CA GLY A 214 0.39 7.10 -20.74
C GLY A 214 0.20 8.19 -21.81
N LYS A 215 0.66 9.44 -21.60
CA LYS A 215 0.51 10.57 -22.53
C LYS A 215 1.82 11.22 -22.96
N GLU A 216 2.95 10.63 -22.63
CA GLU A 216 4.27 11.07 -23.14
C GLU A 216 4.78 10.11 -24.22
#